data_2d8bf8b6570ad1f2823c93e6124551a6
#
_entry.id   2d8bf8b6570ad1f2823c93e6124551a6
#
_cell.length_a   1.000
_cell.length_b   1.000
_cell.length_c   1.000
_cell.angle_alpha   90.00
_cell.angle_beta   90.00
_cell.angle_gamma   90.00
#
_symmetry.space_group_name_H-M   'P 1'
#
loop_
_entity.id
_entity.type
_entity.pdbx_description
1 polymer ?
#
loop_
_entity_poly.entity_id
_entity_poly.type
_entity_poly.pdbx_seq_one_letter_code
_entity_poly.pdbx_strand_id
1 'polypeptide(L)'
;MKDSMTDKMNKIHNIDCLEFMKQVPDKYFDLVLTDPPYGIDLANMNMGAGKSAKCSRIENRKWEAKDWDKKTPDQEIFNEIFRISKHQIIWGGNYFDLPPYKFYILWDKEIPNGLSFADCEIAWTSYNKAPRIFRYSAYQDKNNKFHPTQKPLKLFDYCLRTANDKQEIKTIFDPFMGSGTTAVACQSLGLEWCGCELEADYVAIANKRLEAVQGSLF
;
A
#
# COMPACT_ATOMS: atom_id res chain seq x y z
N MET A 1 0.47 31.41 -7.67
CA MET A 1 1.37 30.51 -8.44
C MET A 1 0.85 29.10 -8.24
N LYS A 2 0.64 28.32 -9.30
CA LYS A 2 0.33 26.88 -9.10
C LYS A 2 1.62 26.24 -8.60
N ASP A 3 1.58 25.59 -7.43
CA ASP A 3 2.69 24.83 -6.93
C ASP A 3 3.13 23.82 -7.97
N SER A 4 4.42 23.78 -8.25
CA SER A 4 4.94 22.83 -9.23
C SER A 4 4.82 21.41 -8.66
N MET A 5 4.66 20.39 -9.51
CA MET A 5 4.64 19.01 -9.05
C MET A 5 5.92 18.63 -8.26
N THR A 6 7.03 19.29 -8.57
CA THR A 6 8.30 19.11 -7.85
C THR A 6 8.17 19.48 -6.37
N ASP A 7 7.42 20.53 -6.04
CA ASP A 7 7.21 20.97 -4.66
C ASP A 7 6.31 20.00 -3.85
N LYS A 8 5.58 19.13 -4.58
CA LYS A 8 4.69 18.11 -4.01
C LYS A 8 5.38 16.77 -3.75
N MET A 9 6.61 16.58 -4.26
CA MET A 9 7.36 15.32 -4.09
C MET A 9 7.91 15.13 -2.66
N ASN A 10 8.12 13.88 -2.28
CA ASN A 10 8.61 13.44 -0.97
C ASN A 10 7.74 13.93 0.19
N LYS A 11 6.42 13.98 -0.04
CA LYS A 11 5.42 14.43 0.92
C LYS A 11 4.18 13.55 0.91
N ILE A 12 3.54 13.46 2.06
CA ILE A 12 2.19 12.93 2.21
C ILE A 12 1.24 14.11 2.29
N HIS A 13 0.29 14.15 1.37
CA HIS A 13 -0.74 15.21 1.32
C HIS A 13 -2.00 14.72 2.05
N ASN A 14 -2.44 15.45 3.04
CA ASN A 14 -3.71 15.18 3.73
C ASN A 14 -4.87 15.75 2.90
N ILE A 15 -5.23 15.03 1.85
CA ILE A 15 -6.23 15.44 0.85
C ILE A 15 -6.87 14.20 0.24
N ASP A 16 -8.06 14.35 -0.33
CA ASP A 16 -8.67 13.33 -1.19
C ASP A 16 -7.79 13.05 -2.41
N CYS A 17 -7.53 11.75 -2.68
CA CYS A 17 -6.63 11.35 -3.73
C CYS A 17 -7.13 11.72 -5.13
N LEU A 18 -8.45 11.72 -5.36
CA LEU A 18 -9.03 12.11 -6.64
C LEU A 18 -8.85 13.61 -6.91
N GLU A 19 -9.05 14.44 -5.88
CA GLU A 19 -8.79 15.89 -5.97
C GLU A 19 -7.31 16.18 -6.28
N PHE A 20 -6.41 15.43 -5.66
CA PHE A 20 -4.98 15.56 -5.93
C PHE A 20 -4.63 15.11 -7.34
N MET A 21 -5.08 13.91 -7.75
CA MET A 21 -4.76 13.33 -9.04
C MET A 21 -5.24 14.18 -10.22
N LYS A 22 -6.40 14.86 -10.12
CA LYS A 22 -6.91 15.80 -11.15
C LYS A 22 -5.95 16.97 -11.44
N GLN A 23 -5.00 17.25 -10.55
CA GLN A 23 -3.98 18.30 -10.75
C GLN A 23 -2.67 17.76 -11.34
N VAL A 24 -2.52 16.44 -11.45
CA VAL A 24 -1.30 15.77 -11.92
C VAL A 24 -1.35 15.62 -13.44
N PRO A 25 -0.26 15.93 -14.17
CA PRO A 25 -0.16 15.70 -15.61
C PRO A 25 -0.25 14.19 -15.95
N ASP A 26 -0.66 13.89 -17.19
CA ASP A 26 -0.68 12.52 -17.71
C ASP A 26 0.73 11.91 -17.66
N LYS A 27 0.80 10.64 -17.21
CA LYS A 27 2.04 9.85 -17.15
C LYS A 27 3.20 10.50 -16.39
N TYR A 28 2.88 11.36 -15.43
CA TYR A 28 3.89 12.04 -14.61
C TYR A 28 4.69 11.05 -13.75
N PHE A 29 4.00 10.11 -13.08
CA PHE A 29 4.65 9.10 -12.25
C PHE A 29 5.08 7.89 -13.08
N ASP A 30 6.27 7.35 -12.76
CA ASP A 30 6.73 6.10 -13.37
C ASP A 30 5.91 4.92 -12.88
N LEU A 31 5.53 4.92 -11.59
CA LEU A 31 4.77 3.84 -10.97
C LEU A 31 3.74 4.39 -9.96
N VAL A 32 2.53 3.85 -10.01
CA VAL A 32 1.64 3.82 -8.84
C VAL A 32 1.80 2.47 -8.16
N LEU A 33 2.19 2.49 -6.88
CA LEU A 33 2.22 1.31 -5.99
C LEU A 33 1.28 1.58 -4.83
N THR A 34 0.20 0.81 -4.73
CA THR A 34 -0.88 1.14 -3.80
C THR A 34 -1.63 -0.08 -3.26
N ASP A 35 -2.25 0.08 -2.08
CA ASP A 35 -3.10 -0.88 -1.39
C ASP A 35 -4.44 -0.22 -1.03
N PRO A 36 -5.37 -0.11 -1.99
CA PRO A 36 -6.66 0.54 -1.76
C PRO A 36 -7.54 -0.24 -0.76
N PRO A 37 -8.54 0.39 -0.13
CA PRO A 37 -9.52 -0.32 0.68
C PRO A 37 -10.30 -1.33 -0.15
N TYR A 38 -10.52 -2.55 0.41
CA TYR A 38 -11.17 -3.66 -0.30
C TYR A 38 -12.68 -3.70 -0.11
N GLY A 39 -13.25 -2.84 0.73
CA GLY A 39 -14.68 -2.82 1.03
C GLY A 39 -15.16 -4.01 1.87
N ILE A 40 -14.26 -4.64 2.61
CA ILE A 40 -14.56 -5.83 3.43
C ILE A 40 -14.73 -5.51 4.93
N ASP A 41 -14.74 -4.21 5.27
CA ASP A 41 -14.93 -3.70 6.65
C ASP A 41 -13.91 -4.28 7.66
N LEU A 42 -12.69 -4.54 7.19
CA LEU A 42 -11.63 -5.18 7.98
C LEU A 42 -11.25 -4.35 9.21
N ALA A 43 -11.38 -3.01 9.13
CA ALA A 43 -11.12 -2.10 10.24
C ALA A 43 -12.02 -2.37 11.46
N ASN A 44 -13.24 -2.87 11.23
CA ASN A 44 -14.25 -3.15 12.24
C ASN A 44 -14.37 -4.65 12.59
N MET A 45 -13.68 -5.52 11.87
CA MET A 45 -13.65 -6.94 12.20
C MET A 45 -12.94 -7.17 13.54
N ASN A 46 -13.62 -7.81 14.47
CA ASN A 46 -12.99 -8.37 15.66
C ASN A 46 -12.03 -9.49 15.26
N MET A 47 -10.78 -9.17 15.00
CA MET A 47 -9.72 -10.14 14.71
C MET A 47 -9.29 -10.85 16.01
N GLY A 48 -10.26 -11.36 16.76
CA GLY A 48 -10.05 -12.21 17.93
C GLY A 48 -9.96 -13.66 17.49
N ALA A 49 -8.95 -14.37 17.95
CA ALA A 49 -8.94 -15.82 17.91
C ALA A 49 -10.26 -16.34 18.50
N GLY A 50 -11.01 -17.13 17.71
CA GLY A 50 -12.23 -17.76 18.19
C GLY A 50 -11.98 -18.45 19.53
N LYS A 51 -13.01 -18.57 20.39
CA LYS A 51 -12.95 -19.10 21.77
C LYS A 51 -12.27 -20.47 21.93
N SER A 52 -11.83 -21.09 20.86
CA SER A 52 -11.19 -22.42 20.81
C SER A 52 -9.66 -22.42 20.72
N ALA A 53 -9.00 -21.28 20.53
CA ALA A 53 -7.54 -21.26 20.44
C ALA A 53 -6.92 -21.05 21.83
N LYS A 54 -6.30 -22.08 22.39
CA LYS A 54 -5.40 -22.02 23.58
C LYS A 54 -4.15 -21.15 23.35
N CYS A 55 -4.25 -20.05 22.62
CA CYS A 55 -3.16 -19.14 22.37
C CYS A 55 -3.35 -17.85 23.17
N SER A 56 -3.07 -17.92 24.47
CA SER A 56 -3.27 -16.88 25.48
C SER A 56 -2.25 -15.73 25.44
N ARG A 57 -1.58 -15.45 24.32
CA ARG A 57 -0.52 -14.42 24.21
C ARG A 57 -0.71 -13.39 23.11
N ILE A 58 -1.87 -13.29 22.49
CA ILE A 58 -2.15 -12.23 21.53
C ILE A 58 -2.97 -11.17 22.25
N GLU A 59 -2.32 -10.14 22.75
CA GLU A 59 -3.01 -8.91 23.15
C GLU A 59 -3.71 -8.35 21.90
N ASN A 60 -5.05 -8.36 21.94
CA ASN A 60 -5.86 -7.74 20.91
C ASN A 60 -5.60 -6.23 20.96
N ARG A 61 -4.83 -5.70 20.00
CA ARG A 61 -4.76 -4.25 19.79
C ARG A 61 -6.15 -3.78 19.41
N LYS A 62 -6.76 -2.95 20.23
CA LYS A 62 -8.01 -2.27 19.88
C LYS A 62 -7.66 -1.16 18.92
N TRP A 63 -7.98 -1.35 17.65
CA TRP A 63 -7.98 -0.27 16.66
C TRP A 63 -9.28 0.52 16.82
N GLU A 64 -9.21 1.85 16.67
CA GLU A 64 -10.43 2.65 16.59
C GLU A 64 -11.22 2.25 15.34
N ALA A 65 -12.53 2.09 15.50
CA ALA A 65 -13.43 1.79 14.39
C ALA A 65 -13.40 2.96 13.39
N LYS A 66 -13.07 2.68 12.13
CA LYS A 66 -13.01 3.66 11.05
C LYS A 66 -13.80 3.17 9.84
N ASP A 67 -14.34 4.09 9.07
CA ASP A 67 -15.27 3.79 7.97
C ASP A 67 -14.58 3.67 6.60
N TRP A 68 -13.26 3.87 6.53
CA TRP A 68 -12.51 3.92 5.28
C TRP A 68 -12.51 2.62 4.47
N ASP A 69 -12.76 1.44 5.08
CA ASP A 69 -12.79 0.14 4.39
C ASP A 69 -14.23 -0.40 4.19
N LYS A 70 -15.26 0.45 4.28
CA LYS A 70 -16.66 0.04 4.04
C LYS A 70 -17.03 -0.07 2.56
N LYS A 71 -16.26 0.57 1.67
CA LYS A 71 -16.49 0.57 0.23
C LYS A 71 -15.17 0.47 -0.52
N THR A 72 -15.21 -0.18 -1.69
CA THR A 72 -14.13 -0.08 -2.67
C THR A 72 -14.07 1.32 -3.26
N PRO A 73 -12.88 1.79 -3.70
CA PRO A 73 -12.78 3.04 -4.44
C PRO A 73 -13.63 3.01 -5.72
N ASP A 74 -14.16 4.17 -6.08
CA ASP A 74 -14.90 4.34 -7.32
C ASP A 74 -13.99 4.15 -8.55
N GLN A 75 -14.57 3.70 -9.68
CA GLN A 75 -13.83 3.46 -10.92
C GLN A 75 -13.08 4.71 -11.43
N GLU A 76 -13.58 5.91 -11.13
CA GLU A 76 -12.92 7.17 -11.47
C GLU A 76 -11.52 7.26 -10.90
N ILE A 77 -11.29 6.76 -9.68
CA ILE A 77 -9.97 6.73 -9.03
C ILE A 77 -9.00 5.85 -9.82
N PHE A 78 -9.43 4.66 -10.25
CA PHE A 78 -8.58 3.78 -11.08
C PHE A 78 -8.29 4.39 -12.45
N ASN A 79 -9.26 5.07 -13.07
CA ASN A 79 -9.05 5.78 -14.32
C ASN A 79 -7.98 6.88 -14.18
N GLU A 80 -8.02 7.63 -13.07
CA GLU A 80 -6.99 8.64 -12.77
C GLU A 80 -5.62 8.00 -12.47
N ILE A 81 -5.58 6.89 -11.72
CA ILE A 81 -4.34 6.13 -11.52
C ILE A 81 -3.70 5.74 -12.85
N PHE A 82 -4.50 5.22 -13.79
CA PHE A 82 -4.01 4.89 -15.14
C PHE A 82 -3.59 6.11 -15.94
N ARG A 83 -4.28 7.25 -15.79
CA ARG A 83 -3.95 8.48 -16.48
C ARG A 83 -2.59 9.05 -16.06
N ILE A 84 -2.37 9.18 -14.73
CA ILE A 84 -1.22 9.87 -14.17
C ILE A 84 0.07 9.05 -14.12
N SER A 85 0.02 7.74 -14.33
CA SER A 85 1.18 6.86 -14.19
C SER A 85 1.45 6.00 -15.43
N LYS A 86 2.73 5.67 -15.63
CA LYS A 86 3.17 4.78 -16.71
C LYS A 86 2.87 3.32 -16.39
N HIS A 87 3.15 2.92 -15.14
CA HIS A 87 2.95 1.56 -14.64
C HIS A 87 2.19 1.55 -13.31
N GLN A 88 1.58 0.42 -12.99
CA GLN A 88 0.79 0.24 -11.78
C GLN A 88 1.05 -1.13 -11.14
N ILE A 89 1.08 -1.15 -9.81
CA ILE A 89 0.99 -2.33 -8.95
C ILE A 89 -0.10 -2.04 -7.91
N ILE A 90 -1.21 -2.75 -7.98
CA ILE A 90 -2.41 -2.50 -7.17
C ILE A 90 -2.72 -3.76 -6.37
N TRP A 91 -2.54 -3.71 -5.05
CA TRP A 91 -2.89 -4.79 -4.15
C TRP A 91 -4.42 -4.97 -4.08
N GLY A 92 -4.87 -6.20 -3.87
CA GLY A 92 -6.29 -6.50 -3.87
C GLY A 92 -6.94 -6.41 -5.25
N GLY A 93 -6.18 -6.59 -6.34
CA GLY A 93 -6.69 -6.45 -7.69
C GLY A 93 -7.89 -7.35 -8.05
N ASN A 94 -8.15 -8.39 -7.23
CA ASN A 94 -9.33 -9.24 -7.35
C ASN A 94 -10.63 -8.62 -6.82
N TYR A 95 -10.55 -7.46 -6.13
CA TYR A 95 -11.72 -6.74 -5.60
C TYR A 95 -12.19 -5.60 -6.53
N PHE A 96 -11.43 -5.28 -7.58
CA PHE A 96 -11.64 -4.10 -8.43
C PHE A 96 -11.85 -4.49 -9.89
N ASP A 97 -12.59 -3.65 -10.64
CA ASP A 97 -12.73 -3.79 -12.09
C ASP A 97 -11.49 -3.20 -12.79
N LEU A 98 -10.49 -4.04 -12.99
CA LEU A 98 -9.21 -3.68 -13.61
C LEU A 98 -9.06 -4.39 -14.96
N PRO A 99 -8.27 -3.81 -15.91
CA PRO A 99 -8.03 -4.44 -17.20
C PRO A 99 -7.44 -5.85 -17.07
N PRO A 100 -7.64 -6.74 -18.06
CA PRO A 100 -7.00 -8.05 -18.09
C PRO A 100 -5.47 -7.94 -17.93
N TYR A 101 -4.87 -8.83 -17.14
CA TYR A 101 -3.45 -8.80 -16.81
C TYR A 101 -2.76 -10.15 -17.05
N LYS A 102 -1.46 -10.09 -17.31
CA LYS A 102 -0.61 -11.29 -17.48
C LYS A 102 0.32 -11.52 -16.28
N PHE A 103 0.70 -10.45 -15.60
CA PHE A 103 1.60 -10.47 -14.46
C PHE A 103 0.86 -10.08 -13.19
N TYR A 104 1.04 -10.86 -12.16
CA TYR A 104 0.62 -10.56 -10.80
C TYR A 104 1.71 -10.97 -9.80
N ILE A 105 1.69 -10.30 -8.65
CA ILE A 105 2.52 -10.67 -7.50
C ILE A 105 1.58 -11.31 -6.48
N LEU A 106 1.85 -12.55 -6.11
CA LEU A 106 1.15 -13.25 -5.05
C LEU A 106 1.99 -13.16 -3.77
N TRP A 107 1.44 -12.59 -2.73
CA TRP A 107 2.03 -12.66 -1.40
C TRP A 107 1.48 -13.87 -0.65
N ASP A 108 2.32 -14.89 -0.51
CA ASP A 108 2.10 -16.04 0.37
C ASP A 108 2.44 -15.59 1.80
N LYS A 109 1.40 -15.56 2.66
CA LYS A 109 1.50 -15.05 4.03
C LYS A 109 2.07 -16.06 5.01
N GLU A 110 2.36 -17.29 4.56
CA GLU A 110 2.84 -18.39 5.38
C GLU A 110 1.97 -18.58 6.64
N ILE A 111 0.64 -18.57 6.45
CA ILE A 111 -0.33 -18.72 7.54
C ILE A 111 -0.42 -20.21 7.89
N PRO A 112 -0.33 -20.58 9.20
CA PRO A 112 -0.55 -21.96 9.63
C PRO A 112 -1.95 -22.46 9.26
N ASN A 113 -2.04 -23.73 8.84
CA ASN A 113 -3.30 -24.39 8.51
C ASN A 113 -4.33 -24.28 9.64
N GLY A 114 -5.59 -24.13 9.30
CA GLY A 114 -6.71 -24.11 10.25
C GLY A 114 -7.06 -22.73 10.81
N LEU A 115 -6.47 -21.67 10.29
CA LEU A 115 -6.90 -20.29 10.55
C LEU A 115 -7.86 -19.82 9.44
N SER A 116 -8.83 -18.97 9.79
CA SER A 116 -9.86 -18.44 8.87
C SER A 116 -9.38 -17.22 8.06
N PHE A 117 -8.07 -16.95 8.00
CA PHE A 117 -7.51 -15.84 7.23
C PHE A 117 -7.13 -16.30 5.83
N ALA A 118 -7.18 -15.39 4.88
CA ALA A 118 -6.70 -15.66 3.52
C ALA A 118 -5.20 -15.99 3.55
N ASP A 119 -4.81 -17.12 2.95
CA ASP A 119 -3.42 -17.61 2.91
C ASP A 119 -2.52 -16.70 2.07
N CYS A 120 -3.09 -16.01 1.11
CA CYS A 120 -2.35 -15.13 0.20
C CYS A 120 -3.16 -13.88 -0.15
N GLU A 121 -2.45 -12.89 -0.70
CA GLU A 121 -3.02 -11.73 -1.36
C GLU A 121 -2.38 -11.53 -2.74
N ILE A 122 -3.10 -10.89 -3.64
CA ILE A 122 -2.68 -10.70 -5.03
C ILE A 122 -2.58 -9.20 -5.34
N ALA A 123 -1.45 -8.79 -5.92
CA ALA A 123 -1.35 -7.52 -6.59
C ALA A 123 -1.53 -7.70 -8.10
N TRP A 124 -2.48 -6.96 -8.66
CA TRP A 124 -2.60 -6.73 -10.09
C TRP A 124 -1.45 -5.84 -10.56
N THR A 125 -0.92 -6.08 -11.77
CA THR A 125 0.11 -5.23 -12.34
C THR A 125 -0.12 -4.95 -13.82
N SER A 126 0.29 -3.76 -14.28
CA SER A 126 0.28 -3.40 -15.72
C SER A 126 1.49 -3.93 -16.49
N TYR A 127 2.47 -4.52 -15.81
CA TYR A 127 3.66 -5.04 -16.46
C TYR A 127 3.39 -6.32 -17.26
N ASN A 128 4.15 -6.54 -18.32
CA ASN A 128 4.12 -7.77 -19.10
C ASN A 128 5.28 -8.69 -18.70
N LYS A 129 5.15 -9.38 -17.58
CA LYS A 129 6.13 -10.32 -17.01
C LYS A 129 5.46 -11.64 -16.63
N ALA A 130 6.23 -12.64 -16.25
CA ALA A 130 5.71 -13.86 -15.65
C ALA A 130 5.31 -13.62 -14.19
N PRO A 131 4.21 -14.23 -13.69
CA PRO A 131 3.79 -14.13 -12.30
C PRO A 131 4.88 -14.46 -11.28
N ARG A 132 4.85 -13.81 -10.12
CA ARG A 132 5.83 -14.00 -9.05
C ARG A 132 5.14 -14.30 -7.73
N ILE A 133 5.79 -15.12 -6.90
CA ILE A 133 5.38 -15.39 -5.53
C ILE A 133 6.40 -14.77 -4.59
N PHE A 134 5.94 -13.96 -3.66
CA PHE A 134 6.71 -13.46 -2.54
C PHE A 134 6.25 -14.18 -1.27
N ARG A 135 7.17 -14.84 -0.56
CA ARG A 135 6.89 -15.55 0.69
C ARG A 135 7.42 -14.77 1.86
N TYR A 136 6.52 -14.42 2.76
CA TYR A 136 6.88 -13.67 3.96
C TYR A 136 5.74 -13.76 4.98
N SER A 137 6.04 -14.29 6.16
CA SER A 137 5.02 -14.48 7.18
C SER A 137 4.40 -13.15 7.63
N ALA A 138 3.07 -13.09 7.60
CA ALA A 138 2.30 -11.94 8.08
C ALA A 138 2.55 -11.62 9.57
N TYR A 139 3.17 -12.55 10.30
CA TYR A 139 3.44 -12.42 11.74
C TYR A 139 4.84 -11.91 12.07
N GLN A 140 5.75 -11.78 11.10
CA GLN A 140 7.14 -11.38 11.37
C GLN A 140 7.25 -9.92 11.85
N ASP A 141 6.42 -9.01 11.35
CA ASP A 141 6.49 -7.57 11.66
C ASP A 141 5.50 -7.12 12.75
N LYS A 142 5.05 -8.04 13.63
CA LYS A 142 4.03 -7.74 14.65
C LYS A 142 4.34 -6.51 15.49
N ASN A 143 5.60 -6.27 15.83
CA ASN A 143 6.00 -5.15 16.69
C ASN A 143 6.04 -3.80 15.96
N ASN A 144 6.08 -3.80 14.62
CA ASN A 144 6.18 -2.62 13.76
C ASN A 144 4.89 -2.36 12.98
N LYS A 145 3.75 -2.83 13.48
CA LYS A 145 2.46 -2.65 12.84
C LYS A 145 1.73 -1.43 13.42
N PHE A 146 1.55 -0.39 12.61
CA PHE A 146 0.94 0.89 12.97
C PHE A 146 -0.47 1.06 12.39
N HIS A 147 -0.88 0.16 11.50
CA HIS A 147 -2.19 0.15 10.85
C HIS A 147 -2.74 -1.28 10.78
N PRO A 148 -4.05 -1.53 10.94
CA PRO A 148 -4.62 -2.89 10.96
C PRO A 148 -4.32 -3.69 9.69
N THR A 149 -4.35 -3.05 8.53
CA THR A 149 -4.10 -3.67 7.22
C THR A 149 -2.69 -3.42 6.69
N GLN A 150 -1.79 -2.87 7.51
CA GLN A 150 -0.43 -2.54 7.05
C GLN A 150 0.27 -3.74 6.42
N LYS A 151 0.69 -3.58 5.17
CA LYS A 151 1.53 -4.53 4.44
C LYS A 151 2.97 -4.51 4.97
N PRO A 152 3.69 -5.64 4.92
CA PRO A 152 5.11 -5.68 5.28
C PRO A 152 5.97 -4.74 4.42
N LEU A 153 6.92 -4.04 5.04
CA LEU A 153 7.86 -3.16 4.31
C LEU A 153 8.66 -3.95 3.26
N LYS A 154 9.08 -5.18 3.59
CA LYS A 154 9.80 -6.07 2.66
C LYS A 154 8.99 -6.42 1.41
N LEU A 155 7.66 -6.47 1.52
CA LEU A 155 6.78 -6.73 0.39
C LEU A 155 6.79 -5.53 -0.59
N PHE A 156 6.74 -4.31 -0.07
CA PHE A 156 6.79 -3.11 -0.90
C PHE A 156 8.17 -2.87 -1.50
N ASP A 157 9.25 -3.14 -0.76
CA ASP A 157 10.61 -3.18 -1.31
C ASP A 157 10.72 -4.18 -2.47
N TYR A 158 10.16 -5.39 -2.31
CA TYR A 158 10.11 -6.39 -3.38
C TYR A 158 9.33 -5.91 -4.61
N CYS A 159 8.19 -5.24 -4.42
CA CYS A 159 7.41 -4.66 -5.51
C CYS A 159 8.23 -3.61 -6.29
N LEU A 160 8.88 -2.68 -5.58
CA LEU A 160 9.70 -1.64 -6.19
C LEU A 160 10.90 -2.21 -6.96
N ARG A 161 11.62 -3.17 -6.39
CA ARG A 161 12.72 -3.87 -7.09
C ARG A 161 12.24 -4.64 -8.30
N THR A 162 11.08 -5.30 -8.20
CA THR A 162 10.48 -6.04 -9.34
C THR A 162 10.04 -5.10 -10.45
N ALA A 163 9.54 -3.91 -10.11
CA ALA A 163 9.22 -2.87 -11.08
C ALA A 163 10.47 -2.32 -11.77
N ASN A 164 11.56 -2.15 -11.03
CA ASN A 164 12.81 -1.56 -11.51
C ASN A 164 13.72 -2.53 -12.30
N ASP A 165 13.40 -3.83 -12.35
CA ASP A 165 14.25 -4.90 -12.91
C ASP A 165 14.64 -4.68 -14.39
N LYS A 166 13.77 -4.07 -15.21
CA LYS A 166 14.01 -3.84 -16.65
C LYS A 166 13.79 -2.40 -17.12
N GLN A 167 13.36 -1.55 -16.24
CA GLN A 167 12.98 -0.19 -16.57
C GLN A 167 13.19 0.68 -15.33
N GLU A 168 14.11 1.64 -15.46
CA GLU A 168 14.39 2.55 -14.36
C GLU A 168 13.13 3.32 -13.94
N ILE A 169 12.70 3.14 -12.69
CA ILE A 169 11.64 3.92 -12.08
C ILE A 169 12.27 4.93 -11.12
N LYS A 170 11.77 6.16 -11.13
CA LYS A 170 12.28 7.26 -10.29
C LYS A 170 11.19 7.84 -9.41
N THR A 171 9.98 7.98 -9.95
CA THR A 171 8.87 8.68 -9.30
C THR A 171 7.70 7.74 -9.02
N ILE A 172 7.34 7.62 -7.74
CA ILE A 172 6.30 6.72 -7.25
C ILE A 172 5.15 7.54 -6.64
N PHE A 173 3.92 7.10 -6.88
CA PHE A 173 2.74 7.66 -6.25
C PHE A 173 1.91 6.59 -5.54
N ASP A 174 1.40 6.93 -4.34
CA ASP A 174 0.45 6.11 -3.61
C ASP A 174 -0.78 6.96 -3.21
N PRO A 175 -1.93 6.75 -3.86
CA PRO A 175 -3.18 7.45 -3.52
C PRO A 175 -3.78 7.06 -2.17
N PHE A 176 -3.34 5.93 -1.57
CA PHE A 176 -3.84 5.40 -0.30
C PHE A 176 -2.68 5.12 0.65
N MET A 177 -1.93 6.17 1.01
CA MET A 177 -0.64 6.07 1.69
C MET A 177 -0.71 5.37 3.05
N GLY A 178 -1.82 5.49 3.78
CA GLY A 178 -2.01 4.90 5.09
C GLY A 178 -0.91 5.29 6.07
N SER A 179 -0.32 4.29 6.72
CA SER A 179 0.80 4.49 7.64
C SER A 179 2.17 4.71 6.96
N GLY A 180 2.21 4.95 5.63
CA GLY A 180 3.42 5.35 4.91
C GLY A 180 4.35 4.21 4.47
N THR A 181 3.86 2.99 4.29
CA THR A 181 4.74 1.86 3.92
C THR A 181 5.40 2.07 2.56
N THR A 182 4.67 2.59 1.57
CA THR A 182 5.21 2.94 0.24
C THR A 182 6.29 4.02 0.36
N ALA A 183 6.02 5.09 1.11
CA ALA A 183 6.96 6.20 1.29
C ALA A 183 8.27 5.74 1.95
N VAL A 184 8.17 4.94 3.02
CA VAL A 184 9.33 4.36 3.72
C VAL A 184 10.15 3.46 2.79
N ALA A 185 9.50 2.60 1.99
CA ALA A 185 10.19 1.76 1.02
C ALA A 185 10.92 2.59 -0.05
N CYS A 186 10.26 3.60 -0.61
CA CYS A 186 10.86 4.51 -1.59
C CYS A 186 12.06 5.26 -1.02
N GLN A 187 11.92 5.84 0.18
CA GLN A 187 13.01 6.56 0.84
C GLN A 187 14.24 5.67 1.08
N SER A 188 14.02 4.41 1.50
CA SER A 188 15.11 3.44 1.71
C SER A 188 15.84 3.07 0.41
N LEU A 189 15.19 3.22 -0.74
CA LEU A 189 15.74 2.95 -2.07
C LEU A 189 16.21 4.20 -2.81
N GLY A 190 16.12 5.39 -2.22
CA GLY A 190 16.48 6.65 -2.86
C GLY A 190 15.56 7.06 -4.02
N LEU A 191 14.31 6.59 -4.01
CA LEU A 191 13.30 6.92 -5.02
C LEU A 191 12.49 8.15 -4.58
N GLU A 192 12.12 9.00 -5.52
CA GLU A 192 11.18 10.10 -5.28
C GLU A 192 9.76 9.56 -5.18
N TRP A 193 8.99 10.07 -4.23
CA TRP A 193 7.64 9.60 -3.99
C TRP A 193 6.68 10.74 -3.65
N CYS A 194 5.40 10.48 -3.78
CA CYS A 194 4.33 11.36 -3.36
C CYS A 194 3.13 10.50 -2.97
N GLY A 195 2.31 10.95 -2.04
CA GLY A 195 1.12 10.19 -1.68
C GLY A 195 0.03 11.03 -1.03
N CYS A 196 -1.18 10.46 -1.00
CA CYS A 196 -2.36 11.03 -0.37
C CYS A 196 -2.82 10.15 0.78
N GLU A 197 -3.34 10.78 1.83
CA GLU A 197 -3.99 10.12 2.95
C GLU A 197 -5.06 11.04 3.53
N LEU A 198 -6.28 10.53 3.72
CA LEU A 198 -7.40 11.32 4.26
C LEU A 198 -7.32 11.48 5.77
N GLU A 199 -6.84 10.44 6.46
CA GLU A 199 -6.80 10.40 7.92
C GLU A 199 -5.54 11.09 8.44
N ALA A 200 -5.71 12.27 9.07
CA ALA A 200 -4.58 13.04 9.61
C ALA A 200 -3.71 12.25 10.61
N ASP A 201 -4.33 11.34 11.37
CA ASP A 201 -3.61 10.48 12.31
C ASP A 201 -2.64 9.56 11.59
N TYR A 202 -3.04 8.99 10.44
CA TYR A 202 -2.17 8.15 9.63
C TYR A 202 -1.06 8.96 8.96
N VAL A 203 -1.35 10.19 8.54
CA VAL A 203 -0.30 11.13 8.06
C VAL A 203 0.74 11.37 9.13
N ALA A 204 0.33 11.64 10.38
CA ALA A 204 1.26 11.85 11.50
C ALA A 204 2.11 10.59 11.79
N ILE A 205 1.50 9.40 11.79
CA ILE A 205 2.20 8.12 11.95
C ILE A 205 3.23 7.92 10.83
N ALA A 206 2.84 8.16 9.59
CA ALA A 206 3.71 7.97 8.44
C ALA A 206 4.92 8.92 8.46
N ASN A 207 4.71 10.20 8.79
CA ASN A 207 5.79 11.17 8.94
C ASN A 207 6.79 10.75 10.01
N LYS A 208 6.32 10.29 11.19
CA LYS A 208 7.19 9.77 12.25
C LYS A 208 8.01 8.56 11.79
N ARG A 209 7.46 7.68 10.99
CA ARG A 209 8.20 6.54 10.42
C ARG A 209 9.28 6.98 9.43
N LEU A 210 9.00 8.00 8.62
CA LEU A 210 9.96 8.58 7.67
C LEU A 210 11.13 9.25 8.38
N GLU A 211 10.88 10.00 9.46
CA GLU A 211 11.92 10.59 10.30
C GLU A 211 12.86 9.52 10.88
N ALA A 212 12.32 8.39 11.36
CA ALA A 212 13.11 7.29 11.89
C ALA A 212 14.04 6.65 10.85
N VAL A 213 13.65 6.58 9.58
CA VAL A 213 14.50 6.08 8.49
C VAL A 213 15.62 7.06 8.17
N GLN A 214 15.33 8.37 8.14
CA GLN A 214 16.37 9.39 7.93
C GLN A 214 17.46 9.34 8.99
N GLY A 215 17.06 9.17 10.26
CA GLY A 215 18.03 9.07 11.38
C GLY A 215 18.90 7.81 11.38
N SER A 216 18.56 6.78 10.61
CA SER A 216 19.34 5.54 10.50
C SER A 216 20.29 5.49 9.30
N LEU A 217 20.25 6.48 8.42
CA LEU A 217 21.13 6.61 7.25
C LEU A 217 22.38 7.45 7.54
N PHE A 218 22.51 7.96 8.75
CA PHE A 218 23.66 8.66 9.32
C PHE A 218 24.10 7.92 10.60
#